data_804b75d9bcec403c5e79978f07eaad1a
#
_entry.id   804b75d9bcec403c5e79978f07eaad1a
#
_cell.length_a   1.000
_cell.length_b   1.000
_cell.length_c   1.000
_cell.angle_alpha   90.00
_cell.angle_beta   90.00
_cell.angle_gamma   90.00
#
_symmetry.space_group_name_H-M   'P 1'
#
loop_
_entity.id
_entity.type
_entity.pdbx_description
1 polymer ?
#
loop_
_entity_poly.entity_id
_entity_poly.type
_entity_poly.pdbx_seq_one_letter_code
_entity_poly.pdbx_strand_id
1 'polypeptide(L)'
;MPAWYDIHGLTFGSTEDEAGIRAAAQSLFHLIQKEIDSGIPANRIILAGFSQGGAMALYTALRYPHALAGILALSTYLPLHHFLEKEASVANKATPIFMAHGDEDNVVAPALGEFSYNCLKKLAYSVQFNRYPIGHSVCPQEMVDITQWLQQRLQK
;
A
#
# COMPACT_ATOMS: atom_id res chain seq x y z
N MET A 1 8.29 -5.03 19.43
CA MET A 1 7.77 -5.87 18.32
C MET A 1 8.67 -5.67 17.13
N PRO A 2 8.98 -6.70 16.33
CA PRO A 2 9.71 -6.52 15.09
C PRO A 2 8.90 -5.59 14.16
N ALA A 3 9.57 -4.61 13.58
CA ALA A 3 9.00 -3.68 12.60
C ALA A 3 9.54 -4.02 11.20
N TRP A 4 8.87 -3.56 10.14
CA TRP A 4 9.36 -3.72 8.79
C TRP A 4 10.60 -2.85 8.53
N TYR A 5 10.64 -1.65 9.11
CA TYR A 5 11.73 -0.68 9.02
C TYR A 5 11.64 0.31 10.19
N ASP A 6 12.67 1.10 10.40
CA ASP A 6 12.70 2.10 11.48
C ASP A 6 11.86 3.33 11.11
N ILE A 7 10.99 3.74 12.05
CA ILE A 7 10.17 4.95 11.90
C ILE A 7 10.84 6.08 12.67
N HIS A 8 11.42 7.04 11.94
CA HIS A 8 12.03 8.24 12.51
C HIS A 8 11.03 9.38 12.71
N GLY A 9 9.85 9.29 12.08
CA GLY A 9 8.74 10.23 12.22
C GLY A 9 7.65 9.95 11.20
N LEU A 10 6.42 10.38 11.50
CA LEU A 10 5.23 10.25 10.65
C LEU A 10 4.62 11.63 10.35
N THR A 11 5.49 12.62 10.13
CA THR A 11 5.13 13.98 9.72
C THR A 11 5.78 14.32 8.38
N PHE A 12 5.24 15.32 7.69
CA PHE A 12 5.86 15.79 6.45
C PHE A 12 7.31 16.21 6.66
N GLY A 13 8.21 15.72 5.81
CA GLY A 13 9.63 15.99 5.86
C GLY A 13 10.43 15.17 6.90
N SER A 14 9.80 14.21 7.58
CA SER A 14 10.54 13.25 8.41
C SER A 14 11.50 12.43 7.55
N THR A 15 12.68 12.12 8.11
CA THR A 15 13.63 11.22 7.46
C THR A 15 13.04 9.80 7.43
N GLU A 16 13.07 9.16 6.27
CA GLU A 16 12.63 7.77 6.10
C GLU A 16 13.84 6.83 6.18
N ASP A 17 13.64 5.64 6.74
CA ASP A 17 14.63 4.57 6.72
C ASP A 17 14.65 3.89 5.34
N GLU A 18 15.28 4.54 4.37
CA GLU A 18 15.36 4.04 2.99
C GLU A 18 15.94 2.63 2.92
N ALA A 19 17.04 2.37 3.65
CA ALA A 19 17.71 1.07 3.63
C ALA A 19 16.81 -0.04 4.19
N GLY A 20 16.12 0.22 5.30
CA GLY A 20 15.17 -0.70 5.90
C GLY A 20 13.96 -0.97 5.01
N ILE A 21 13.37 0.06 4.41
CA ILE A 21 12.25 -0.07 3.46
C ILE A 21 12.66 -0.93 2.26
N ARG A 22 13.81 -0.68 1.67
CA ARG A 22 14.31 -1.45 0.53
C ARG A 22 14.59 -2.91 0.89
N ALA A 23 15.18 -3.17 2.07
CA ALA A 23 15.43 -4.53 2.55
C ALA A 23 14.14 -5.29 2.84
N ALA A 24 13.16 -4.65 3.48
CA ALA A 24 11.85 -5.24 3.74
C ALA A 24 11.11 -5.57 2.43
N ALA A 25 11.19 -4.71 1.41
CA ALA A 25 10.60 -4.97 0.10
C ALA A 25 11.18 -6.20 -0.57
N GLN A 26 12.49 -6.47 -0.45
CA GLN A 26 13.10 -7.71 -0.95
C GLN A 26 12.52 -8.95 -0.28
N SER A 27 12.28 -8.90 1.03
CA SER A 27 11.62 -9.99 1.74
C SER A 27 10.19 -10.24 1.24
N LEU A 28 9.45 -9.17 0.96
CA LEU A 28 8.11 -9.28 0.37
C LEU A 28 8.14 -9.78 -1.08
N PHE A 29 9.13 -9.41 -1.87
CA PHE A 29 9.32 -9.98 -3.21
C PHE A 29 9.52 -11.50 -3.16
N HIS A 30 10.32 -11.99 -2.21
CA HIS A 30 10.50 -13.43 -2.00
C HIS A 30 9.19 -14.13 -1.57
N LEU A 31 8.39 -13.49 -0.72
CA LEU A 31 7.09 -14.03 -0.32
C LEU A 31 6.13 -14.14 -1.52
N ILE A 32 6.03 -13.09 -2.34
CA ILE A 32 5.21 -13.12 -3.55
C ILE A 32 5.70 -14.23 -4.49
N GLN A 33 7.02 -14.32 -4.71
CA GLN A 33 7.59 -15.34 -5.60
C GLN A 33 7.29 -16.75 -5.10
N LYS A 34 7.35 -16.97 -3.78
CA LYS A 34 6.98 -18.26 -3.18
C LYS A 34 5.53 -18.67 -3.47
N GLU A 35 4.59 -17.72 -3.43
CA GLU A 35 3.19 -17.97 -3.80
C GLU A 35 3.06 -18.30 -5.30
N ILE A 36 3.80 -17.59 -6.16
CA ILE A 36 3.83 -17.87 -7.60
C ILE A 36 4.39 -19.26 -7.87
N ASP A 37 5.49 -19.64 -7.23
CA ASP A 37 6.13 -20.95 -7.37
C ASP A 37 5.23 -22.09 -6.86
N SER A 38 4.32 -21.79 -5.92
CA SER A 38 3.30 -22.73 -5.44
C SER A 38 2.11 -22.89 -6.39
N GLY A 39 2.08 -22.13 -7.49
CA GLY A 39 1.04 -22.23 -8.53
C GLY A 39 0.00 -21.10 -8.52
N ILE A 40 0.15 -20.07 -7.66
CA ILE A 40 -0.75 -18.92 -7.66
C ILE A 40 -0.21 -17.86 -8.63
N PRO A 41 -0.91 -17.56 -9.74
CA PRO A 41 -0.41 -16.56 -10.67
C PRO A 41 -0.39 -15.16 -10.05
N ALA A 42 0.59 -14.33 -10.39
CA ALA A 42 0.79 -12.99 -9.83
C ALA A 42 -0.49 -12.13 -9.89
N ASN A 43 -1.24 -12.20 -10.99
CA ASN A 43 -2.49 -11.45 -11.18
C ASN A 43 -3.67 -11.95 -10.31
N ARG A 44 -3.43 -12.90 -9.43
CA ARG A 44 -4.36 -13.34 -8.38
C ARG A 44 -3.85 -13.04 -6.96
N ILE A 45 -2.75 -12.32 -6.85
CA ILE A 45 -2.15 -11.92 -5.57
C ILE A 45 -2.51 -10.46 -5.29
N ILE A 46 -3.02 -10.18 -4.11
CA ILE A 46 -3.27 -8.83 -3.58
C ILE A 46 -2.29 -8.59 -2.44
N LEU A 47 -1.55 -7.48 -2.49
CA LEU A 47 -0.79 -7.01 -1.33
C LEU A 47 -1.69 -6.13 -0.46
N ALA A 48 -1.86 -6.53 0.80
CA ALA A 48 -2.69 -5.84 1.77
C ALA A 48 -1.88 -5.50 3.02
N GLY A 49 -2.09 -4.31 3.57
CA GLY A 49 -1.44 -3.91 4.81
C GLY A 49 -2.12 -2.75 5.52
N PHE A 50 -1.94 -2.71 6.83
CA PHE A 50 -2.39 -1.66 7.74
C PHE A 50 -1.18 -0.91 8.27
N SER A 51 -1.26 0.41 8.37
CA SER A 51 -0.21 1.28 8.93
C SER A 51 1.14 1.06 8.19
N GLN A 52 2.20 0.68 8.89
CA GLN A 52 3.49 0.36 8.30
C GLN A 52 3.41 -0.77 7.25
N GLY A 53 2.55 -1.77 7.48
CA GLY A 53 2.29 -2.84 6.51
C GLY A 53 1.66 -2.32 5.21
N GLY A 54 0.79 -1.31 5.30
CA GLY A 54 0.20 -0.62 4.15
C GLY A 54 1.23 0.17 3.34
N ALA A 55 2.15 0.85 4.02
CA ALA A 55 3.27 1.53 3.38
C ALA A 55 4.15 0.52 2.61
N MET A 56 4.46 -0.63 3.22
CA MET A 56 5.20 -1.70 2.55
C MET A 56 4.43 -2.32 1.38
N ALA A 57 3.11 -2.48 1.50
CA ALA A 57 2.28 -2.98 0.41
C ALA A 57 2.33 -2.05 -0.82
N LEU A 58 2.17 -0.75 -0.61
CA LEU A 58 2.32 0.26 -1.67
C LEU A 58 3.73 0.25 -2.28
N TYR A 59 4.75 0.35 -1.44
CA TYR A 59 6.14 0.41 -1.90
C TYR A 59 6.51 -0.79 -2.75
N THR A 60 6.21 -1.99 -2.25
CA THR A 60 6.59 -3.26 -2.87
C THR A 60 5.81 -3.51 -4.15
N ALA A 61 4.48 -3.42 -4.11
CA ALA A 61 3.64 -3.73 -5.25
C ALA A 61 3.89 -2.82 -6.45
N LEU A 62 4.09 -1.52 -6.21
CA LEU A 62 4.34 -0.56 -7.29
C LEU A 62 5.70 -0.77 -7.98
N ARG A 63 6.60 -1.54 -7.38
CA ARG A 63 7.93 -1.90 -7.94
C ARG A 63 8.04 -3.36 -8.36
N TYR A 64 7.02 -4.19 -8.09
CA TYR A 64 7.05 -5.61 -8.42
C TYR A 64 7.01 -5.83 -9.94
N PRO A 65 7.82 -6.77 -10.50
CA PRO A 65 7.97 -6.90 -11.96
C PRO A 65 6.80 -7.57 -12.67
N HIS A 66 5.87 -8.20 -11.94
CA HIS A 66 4.69 -8.85 -12.52
C HIS A 66 3.41 -8.17 -12.05
N ALA A 67 2.40 -8.09 -12.93
CA ALA A 67 1.12 -7.47 -12.60
C ALA A 67 0.40 -8.24 -11.48
N LEU A 68 0.07 -7.52 -10.40
CA LEU A 68 -0.69 -8.03 -9.26
C LEU A 68 -2.20 -7.77 -9.44
N ALA A 69 -3.04 -8.47 -8.66
CA ALA A 69 -4.49 -8.28 -8.69
C ALA A 69 -4.94 -6.95 -8.08
N GLY A 70 -4.22 -6.45 -7.09
CA GLY A 70 -4.56 -5.21 -6.40
C GLY A 70 -3.64 -4.89 -5.24
N ILE A 71 -3.79 -3.67 -4.72
CA ILE A 71 -3.10 -3.17 -3.53
C ILE A 71 -4.13 -2.62 -2.57
N LEU A 72 -4.11 -3.09 -1.31
CA LEU A 72 -4.98 -2.64 -0.23
C LEU A 72 -4.13 -1.97 0.85
N ALA A 73 -4.24 -0.66 1.01
CA ALA A 73 -3.39 0.13 1.88
C ALA A 73 -4.23 0.93 2.89
N LEU A 74 -4.24 0.50 4.15
CA LEU A 74 -5.11 1.02 5.21
C LEU A 74 -4.33 1.86 6.21
N SER A 75 -4.85 3.06 6.54
CA SER A 75 -4.30 3.99 7.56
C SER A 75 -2.79 4.19 7.42
N THR A 76 -2.36 4.56 6.22
CA THR A 76 -0.95 4.54 5.83
C THR A 76 -0.56 5.70 4.91
N TYR A 77 0.66 5.68 4.43
CA TYR A 77 1.25 6.66 3.53
C TYR A 77 2.11 5.96 2.46
N LEU A 78 2.50 6.71 1.43
CA LEU A 78 3.38 6.24 0.35
C LEU A 78 4.84 6.55 0.72
N PRO A 79 5.62 5.54 1.16
CA PRO A 79 7.01 5.76 1.55
C PRO A 79 7.88 5.99 0.32
N LEU A 80 8.93 6.81 0.48
CA LEU A 80 9.90 7.14 -0.56
C LEU A 80 9.23 7.58 -1.88
N HIS A 81 8.14 8.37 -1.77
CA HIS A 81 7.29 8.77 -2.88
C HIS A 81 8.06 9.48 -4.00
N HIS A 82 9.12 10.22 -3.65
CA HIS A 82 9.95 10.97 -4.59
C HIS A 82 10.78 10.07 -5.53
N PHE A 83 10.98 8.79 -5.19
CA PHE A 83 11.62 7.82 -6.07
C PHE A 83 10.63 7.06 -6.96
N LEU A 84 9.32 7.11 -6.67
CA LEU A 84 8.35 6.23 -7.31
C LEU A 84 8.33 6.40 -8.83
N GLU A 85 8.33 7.61 -9.35
CA GLU A 85 8.27 7.85 -10.79
C GLU A 85 9.41 7.18 -11.55
N LYS A 86 10.62 7.16 -10.95
CA LYS A 86 11.81 6.55 -11.54
C LYS A 86 11.86 5.03 -11.36
N GLU A 87 11.32 4.53 -10.25
CA GLU A 87 11.48 3.12 -9.83
C GLU A 87 10.26 2.25 -10.11
N ALA A 88 9.13 2.86 -10.50
CA ALA A 88 7.88 2.14 -10.69
C ALA A 88 7.97 1.08 -11.79
N SER A 89 7.40 -0.09 -11.51
CA SER A 89 7.21 -1.14 -12.51
C SER A 89 6.05 -0.79 -13.45
N VAL A 90 6.29 -0.88 -14.74
CA VAL A 90 5.24 -0.72 -15.76
C VAL A 90 4.15 -1.78 -15.59
N ALA A 91 4.50 -3.00 -15.13
CA ALA A 91 3.57 -4.10 -14.92
C ALA A 91 2.42 -3.76 -13.96
N ASN A 92 2.69 -2.91 -12.95
CA ASN A 92 1.70 -2.54 -11.93
C ASN A 92 1.10 -1.13 -12.14
N LYS A 93 1.30 -0.53 -13.30
CA LYS A 93 0.75 0.80 -13.60
C LYS A 93 -0.78 0.84 -13.59
N ALA A 94 -1.42 -0.23 -14.06
CA ALA A 94 -2.87 -0.38 -14.11
C ALA A 94 -3.44 -1.17 -12.91
N THR A 95 -2.60 -1.64 -11.99
CA THR A 95 -3.03 -2.40 -10.82
C THR A 95 -3.91 -1.52 -9.92
N PRO A 96 -5.15 -1.94 -9.61
CA PRO A 96 -6.06 -1.16 -8.77
C PRO A 96 -5.55 -1.02 -7.36
N ILE A 97 -5.67 0.19 -6.80
CA ILE A 97 -5.28 0.52 -5.44
C ILE A 97 -6.51 0.95 -4.65
N PHE A 98 -6.74 0.34 -3.50
CA PHE A 98 -7.70 0.81 -2.50
C PHE A 98 -6.93 1.36 -1.31
N MET A 99 -7.17 2.61 -0.99
CA MET A 99 -6.67 3.28 0.22
C MET A 99 -7.84 3.65 1.11
N ALA A 100 -7.65 3.51 2.42
CA ALA A 100 -8.60 3.94 3.43
C ALA A 100 -7.88 4.63 4.59
N HIS A 101 -8.54 5.61 5.21
CA HIS A 101 -7.97 6.37 6.33
C HIS A 101 -9.03 6.87 7.29
N GLY A 102 -8.71 6.85 8.58
CA GLY A 102 -9.55 7.46 9.61
C GLY A 102 -9.37 8.99 9.63
N ASP A 103 -10.48 9.73 9.74
CA ASP A 103 -10.46 11.20 9.84
C ASP A 103 -9.83 11.71 11.13
N GLU A 104 -9.88 10.88 12.18
CA GLU A 104 -9.38 11.16 13.53
C GLU A 104 -8.09 10.40 13.85
N ASP A 105 -7.37 9.91 12.81
CA ASP A 105 -6.13 9.17 13.00
C ASP A 105 -5.04 10.08 13.58
N ASN A 106 -4.62 9.76 14.80
CA ASN A 106 -3.59 10.50 15.54
C ASN A 106 -2.22 9.78 15.52
N VAL A 107 -2.09 8.67 14.81
CA VAL A 107 -0.84 7.91 14.63
C VAL A 107 -0.23 8.22 13.27
N VAL A 108 -1.00 7.99 12.20
CA VAL A 108 -0.64 8.42 10.85
C VAL A 108 -1.59 9.53 10.45
N ALA A 109 -1.11 10.77 10.43
CA ALA A 109 -1.96 11.92 10.14
C ALA A 109 -2.74 11.74 8.83
N PRO A 110 -4.07 12.00 8.81
CA PRO A 110 -4.89 11.84 7.59
C PRO A 110 -4.34 12.61 6.39
N ALA A 111 -3.68 13.74 6.64
CA ALA A 111 -3.02 14.53 5.60
C ALA A 111 -1.90 13.76 4.86
N LEU A 112 -1.22 12.82 5.50
CA LEU A 112 -0.22 11.95 4.85
C LEU A 112 -0.88 10.95 3.90
N GLY A 113 -2.02 10.39 4.30
CA GLY A 113 -2.83 9.52 3.44
C GLY A 113 -3.33 10.27 2.20
N GLU A 114 -3.89 11.46 2.40
CA GLU A 114 -4.38 12.32 1.31
C GLU A 114 -3.24 12.77 0.38
N PHE A 115 -2.09 13.16 0.93
CA PHE A 115 -0.91 13.47 0.13
C PHE A 115 -0.47 12.28 -0.72
N SER A 116 -0.44 11.07 -0.13
CA SER A 116 -0.08 9.83 -0.83
C SER A 116 -1.04 9.52 -1.97
N TYR A 117 -2.36 9.66 -1.73
CA TYR A 117 -3.39 9.54 -2.76
C TYR A 117 -3.15 10.53 -3.91
N ASN A 118 -2.90 11.80 -3.60
CA ASN A 118 -2.66 12.83 -4.60
C ASN A 118 -1.39 12.55 -5.44
N CYS A 119 -0.31 12.05 -4.81
CA CYS A 119 0.88 11.60 -5.53
C CYS A 119 0.56 10.48 -6.53
N LEU A 120 -0.18 9.47 -6.11
CA LEU A 120 -0.58 8.36 -6.97
C LEU A 120 -1.48 8.83 -8.11
N LYS A 121 -2.44 9.71 -7.85
CA LYS A 121 -3.32 10.30 -8.87
C LYS A 121 -2.53 11.11 -9.89
N LYS A 122 -1.59 11.93 -9.44
CA LYS A 122 -0.71 12.72 -10.31
C LYS A 122 0.10 11.84 -11.25
N LEU A 123 0.53 10.68 -10.77
CA LEU A 123 1.23 9.67 -11.57
C LEU A 123 0.28 8.75 -12.36
N ALA A 124 -1.02 9.08 -12.45
CA ALA A 124 -2.05 8.36 -13.20
C ALA A 124 -2.25 6.89 -12.78
N TYR A 125 -2.10 6.58 -11.49
CA TYR A 125 -2.52 5.28 -10.94
C TYR A 125 -4.03 5.23 -10.74
N SER A 126 -4.61 4.03 -10.87
CA SER A 126 -6.02 3.75 -10.54
C SER A 126 -6.16 3.57 -9.03
N VAL A 127 -6.42 4.66 -8.30
CA VAL A 127 -6.53 4.65 -6.84
C VAL A 127 -7.89 5.18 -6.39
N GLN A 128 -8.53 4.42 -5.50
CA GLN A 128 -9.71 4.80 -4.73
C GLN A 128 -9.26 5.15 -3.31
N PHE A 129 -9.78 6.24 -2.74
CA PHE A 129 -9.46 6.69 -1.39
C PHE A 129 -10.74 6.94 -0.61
N ASN A 130 -10.98 6.14 0.41
CA ASN A 130 -12.13 6.24 1.29
C ASN A 130 -11.70 6.77 2.66
N ARG A 131 -12.57 7.59 3.27
CA ARG A 131 -12.34 8.13 4.61
C ARG A 131 -13.48 7.74 5.54
N TYR A 132 -13.15 7.54 6.82
CA TYR A 132 -14.10 7.08 7.82
C TYR A 132 -13.94 7.87 9.11
N PRO A 133 -15.03 8.10 9.89
CA PRO A 133 -14.99 8.88 11.14
C PRO A 133 -14.45 8.02 12.29
N ILE A 134 -13.20 7.61 12.19
CA ILE A 134 -12.48 6.77 13.16
C ILE A 134 -11.03 7.24 13.32
N GLY A 135 -10.38 6.79 14.39
CA GLY A 135 -8.94 6.96 14.60
C GLY A 135 -8.09 5.97 13.80
N HIS A 136 -6.92 5.59 14.36
CA HIS A 136 -6.00 4.61 13.75
C HIS A 136 -6.52 3.19 13.92
N SER A 137 -7.56 2.84 13.17
CA SER A 137 -8.28 1.56 13.28
C SER A 137 -9.03 1.26 11.98
N VAL A 138 -9.84 0.21 12.00
CA VAL A 138 -10.75 -0.20 10.91
C VAL A 138 -12.16 -0.31 11.48
N CYS A 139 -13.16 0.23 10.76
CA CYS A 139 -14.56 0.17 11.19
C CYS A 139 -15.39 -0.82 10.35
N PRO A 140 -16.62 -1.18 10.82
CA PRO A 140 -17.48 -2.13 10.11
C PRO A 140 -17.80 -1.69 8.66
N GLN A 141 -18.04 -0.41 8.43
CA GLN A 141 -18.31 0.09 7.07
C GLN A 141 -17.08 -0.08 6.16
N GLU A 142 -15.89 0.20 6.67
CA GLU A 142 -14.65 -0.01 5.94
C GLU A 142 -14.46 -1.49 5.57
N MET A 143 -14.79 -2.41 6.47
CA MET A 143 -14.74 -3.86 6.20
C MET A 143 -15.70 -4.28 5.10
N VAL A 144 -16.88 -3.68 5.03
CA VAL A 144 -17.84 -3.92 3.92
C VAL A 144 -17.26 -3.44 2.60
N ASP A 145 -16.72 -2.23 2.57
CA ASP A 145 -16.15 -1.65 1.36
C ASP A 145 -14.92 -2.43 0.87
N ILE A 146 -14.05 -2.86 1.79
CA ILE A 146 -12.91 -3.75 1.50
C ILE A 146 -13.39 -5.07 0.92
N THR A 147 -14.40 -5.69 1.52
CA THR A 147 -14.95 -6.98 1.06
C THR A 147 -15.47 -6.88 -0.37
N GLN A 148 -16.24 -5.84 -0.67
CA GLN A 148 -16.76 -5.60 -2.01
C GLN A 148 -15.62 -5.39 -3.02
N TRP A 149 -14.62 -4.60 -2.63
CA TRP A 149 -13.47 -4.34 -3.49
C TRP A 149 -12.66 -5.62 -3.77
N LEU A 150 -12.39 -6.45 -2.75
CA LEU A 150 -11.68 -7.73 -2.89
C LEU A 150 -12.43 -8.69 -3.82
N GLN A 151 -13.76 -8.81 -3.66
CA GLN A 151 -14.59 -9.64 -4.52
C GLN A 151 -14.47 -9.23 -5.99
N GLN A 152 -14.52 -7.94 -6.29
CA GLN A 152 -14.35 -7.43 -7.66
C GLN A 152 -12.97 -7.76 -8.26
N ARG A 153 -11.92 -7.87 -7.43
CA ARG A 153 -10.54 -8.18 -7.90
C ARG A 153 -10.32 -9.66 -8.14
N LEU A 154 -10.98 -10.54 -7.36
CA LEU A 154 -10.72 -11.97 -7.34
C LEU A 154 -11.76 -12.81 -8.10
N GLN A 155 -12.87 -12.24 -8.52
CA GLN A 155 -13.95 -12.93 -9.25
C GLN A 155 -13.70 -13.14 -10.76
N LYS A 156 -12.49 -12.85 -11.25
CA LYS A 156 -12.13 -13.03 -12.68
C LYS A 156 -11.50 -14.38 -12.95
#